data_cac72958bbcb86844d41132f140e7394
#
_entry.id   cac72958bbcb86844d41132f140e7394
#
_cell.length_a   1.000
_cell.length_b   1.000
_cell.length_c   1.000
_cell.angle_alpha   90.00
_cell.angle_beta   90.00
_cell.angle_gamma   90.00
#
_symmetry.space_group_name_H-M   'P 1'
#
loop_
_entity.id
_entity.type
_entity.pdbx_description
1 polymer ?
#
loop_
_entity_poly.entity_id
_entity_poly.type
_entity_poly.pdbx_seq_one_letter_code
_entity_poly.pdbx_strand_id
1 'polypeptide(L)'
;MVRRALAVLATFLVAGCAGLADTGAESAVGSDGTGPITLAIGRDTTAYLRPLLDRWNQAHPDEPVSLLELPEAADEQRAQMVANLQAHNAVYDVLALDVIWTAEFADAGWIVPLDRSLFPLDKLLKGVADTAIYRDRLWAAPYTSNAGLLYYRSDILKKEHLKPPKTWAELREQASRLSAKYHIGGYAGQFLPYEGLTVNFAEAVQSAGGSILGPDARTVTMDLGSARAALDFLVGGVKEGWIPREALTYKEEESRLAFQEGRLLFARNWPHAYGPAAHSKLAGKFSVARLPGLNGPGSSSLGGYNLAISAFSKRQKSALDFIRYFTGLDNERLVLTEGSFPPVWAELYDDPELIERFPYLPALKEAIVSARPRPVTADYNQVSLLISSAVSGALTLAKPVDETVADLKQGLGEVIQFGG
;
A
#
# COMPACT_ATOMS: atom_id res chain seq x y z
N MET A 1 -47.68 71.76 14.60
CA MET A 1 -47.43 71.51 13.17
C MET A 1 -47.38 70.03 12.93
N VAL A 2 -48.38 69.51 12.24
CA VAL A 2 -48.70 68.11 12.06
C VAL A 2 -47.92 67.59 10.84
N ARG A 3 -47.23 66.44 10.93
CA ARG A 3 -46.87 65.67 9.75
C ARG A 3 -47.23 64.19 9.97
N ARG A 4 -48.10 63.73 9.14
CA ARG A 4 -48.70 62.38 9.09
C ARG A 4 -47.67 61.38 8.60
N ALA A 5 -47.59 60.22 9.25
CA ALA A 5 -46.90 59.08 8.80
C ALA A 5 -47.86 58.18 7.97
N LEU A 6 -47.49 57.82 6.75
CA LEU A 6 -48.13 56.82 5.93
C LEU A 6 -47.57 55.45 6.30
N ALA A 7 -48.45 54.54 6.69
CA ALA A 7 -48.12 53.12 6.82
C ALA A 7 -48.27 52.42 5.46
N VAL A 8 -47.25 51.75 4.98
CA VAL A 8 -47.28 50.89 3.81
C VAL A 8 -47.36 49.43 4.32
N LEU A 9 -48.47 48.76 4.01
CA LEU A 9 -48.73 47.33 4.30
C LEU A 9 -47.99 46.52 3.23
N ALA A 10 -46.94 45.77 3.58
CA ALA A 10 -46.27 44.81 2.70
C ALA A 10 -46.83 43.42 2.96
N THR A 11 -47.54 42.88 1.98
CA THR A 11 -48.11 41.54 1.97
C THR A 11 -46.98 40.56 1.61
N PHE A 12 -46.56 39.71 2.57
CA PHE A 12 -45.63 38.62 2.27
C PHE A 12 -46.38 37.43 1.69
N LEU A 13 -46.12 37.15 0.42
CA LEU A 13 -46.46 35.87 -0.23
C LEU A 13 -45.42 34.82 0.26
N VAL A 14 -45.89 33.83 1.01
CA VAL A 14 -45.12 32.63 1.32
C VAL A 14 -45.14 31.72 0.11
N ALA A 15 -44.06 31.72 -0.71
CA ALA A 15 -43.81 30.70 -1.72
C ALA A 15 -43.25 29.48 -1.02
N GLY A 16 -44.00 28.37 -1.02
CA GLY A 16 -43.54 27.07 -0.52
C GLY A 16 -42.41 26.54 -1.42
N CYS A 17 -41.23 26.41 -0.84
CA CYS A 17 -40.18 25.62 -1.45
C CYS A 17 -40.53 24.13 -1.36
N ALA A 18 -41.06 23.58 -2.45
CA ALA A 18 -41.05 22.13 -2.65
C ALA A 18 -39.58 21.71 -2.76
N GLY A 19 -39.12 20.83 -1.85
CA GLY A 19 -37.80 20.26 -1.88
C GLY A 19 -37.60 19.47 -3.18
N LEU A 20 -36.76 19.99 -4.06
CA LEU A 20 -36.15 19.20 -5.12
C LEU A 20 -35.24 18.20 -4.45
N ALA A 21 -35.62 16.93 -4.46
CA ALA A 21 -34.71 15.85 -4.22
C ALA A 21 -33.61 15.94 -5.29
N ASP A 22 -32.42 16.27 -4.82
CA ASP A 22 -31.21 16.28 -5.65
C ASP A 22 -30.88 14.83 -6.02
N THR A 23 -31.41 14.35 -7.15
CA THR A 23 -30.95 13.13 -7.81
C THR A 23 -29.85 13.48 -8.80
N GLY A 24 -28.88 14.22 -8.32
CA GLY A 24 -27.67 14.50 -9.09
C GLY A 24 -26.79 13.27 -9.11
N ALA A 25 -26.94 12.43 -10.14
CA ALA A 25 -25.84 11.65 -10.63
C ALA A 25 -24.82 12.64 -11.23
N GLU A 26 -23.99 13.25 -10.37
CA GLU A 26 -22.85 14.03 -10.85
C GLU A 26 -21.98 13.12 -11.72
N SER A 27 -21.73 13.55 -12.95
CA SER A 27 -20.81 12.92 -13.88
C SER A 27 -19.50 12.63 -13.13
N ALA A 28 -19.12 11.35 -13.05
CA ALA A 28 -17.97 10.92 -12.27
C ALA A 28 -16.62 11.44 -12.82
N VAL A 29 -16.60 11.90 -14.07
CA VAL A 29 -15.42 12.46 -14.74
C VAL A 29 -15.74 13.89 -15.17
N GLY A 30 -14.93 14.86 -14.71
CA GLY A 30 -15.21 16.29 -14.88
C GLY A 30 -14.87 16.87 -16.25
N SER A 31 -14.29 16.09 -17.18
CA SER A 31 -13.89 16.55 -18.52
C SER A 31 -14.00 15.44 -19.56
N ASP A 32 -14.63 15.75 -20.68
CA ASP A 32 -14.70 14.86 -21.87
C ASP A 32 -13.45 14.94 -22.75
N GLY A 33 -12.37 15.57 -22.28
CA GLY A 33 -11.15 15.78 -23.06
C GLY A 33 -10.44 14.47 -23.41
N THR A 34 -10.03 14.38 -24.67
CA THR A 34 -9.21 13.29 -25.22
C THR A 34 -7.84 13.79 -25.67
N GLY A 35 -6.89 12.89 -25.91
CA GLY A 35 -5.56 13.16 -26.43
C GLY A 35 -4.44 12.46 -25.65
N PRO A 36 -3.17 12.82 -25.94
CA PRO A 36 -2.01 12.25 -25.23
C PRO A 36 -2.07 12.44 -23.74
N ILE A 37 -1.77 11.40 -22.96
CA ILE A 37 -1.79 11.42 -21.49
C ILE A 37 -0.45 10.98 -20.89
N THR A 38 -0.23 11.32 -19.63
CA THR A 38 0.95 10.95 -18.85
C THR A 38 0.54 10.07 -17.68
N LEU A 39 1.15 8.89 -17.58
CA LEU A 39 1.07 8.01 -16.41
C LEU A 39 2.25 8.31 -15.47
N ALA A 40 1.97 8.81 -14.27
CA ALA A 40 2.95 8.97 -13.20
C ALA A 40 2.92 7.76 -12.27
N ILE A 41 4.03 7.02 -12.19
CA ILE A 41 4.16 5.77 -11.44
C ILE A 41 5.58 5.64 -10.88
N GLY A 42 5.75 4.90 -9.78
CA GLY A 42 7.07 4.57 -9.26
C GLY A 42 7.96 3.86 -10.29
N ARG A 43 9.28 3.96 -10.12
CA ARG A 43 10.27 3.41 -11.05
C ARG A 43 9.99 1.95 -11.40
N ASP A 44 9.92 1.65 -12.69
CA ASP A 44 9.81 0.27 -13.20
C ASP A 44 11.18 -0.42 -13.23
N THR A 45 11.50 -1.13 -12.16
CA THR A 45 12.75 -1.89 -12.03
C THR A 45 12.77 -3.19 -12.84
N THR A 46 11.63 -3.60 -13.42
CA THR A 46 11.49 -4.85 -14.18
C THR A 46 11.26 -4.64 -15.68
N ALA A 47 11.08 -3.40 -16.10
CA ALA A 47 10.82 -2.96 -17.47
C ALA A 47 9.55 -3.56 -18.11
N TYR A 48 8.56 -3.98 -17.31
CA TYR A 48 7.30 -4.58 -17.78
C TYR A 48 6.31 -3.54 -18.33
N LEU A 49 6.39 -2.29 -17.87
CA LEU A 49 5.41 -1.25 -18.23
C LEU A 49 5.52 -0.87 -19.71
N ARG A 50 6.73 -0.69 -20.21
CA ARG A 50 6.95 -0.22 -21.60
C ARG A 50 6.25 -1.09 -22.63
N PRO A 51 6.39 -2.42 -22.67
CA PRO A 51 5.66 -3.25 -23.63
C PRO A 51 4.12 -3.14 -23.51
N LEU A 52 3.58 -2.92 -22.31
CA LEU A 52 2.15 -2.73 -22.09
C LEU A 52 1.67 -1.39 -22.65
N LEU A 53 2.43 -0.32 -22.42
CA LEU A 53 2.13 1.01 -22.96
C LEU A 53 2.25 1.05 -24.48
N ASP A 54 3.26 0.36 -25.06
CA ASP A 54 3.45 0.29 -26.51
C ASP A 54 2.24 -0.37 -27.20
N ARG A 55 1.62 -1.39 -26.59
CA ARG A 55 0.37 -2.00 -27.11
C ARG A 55 -0.78 -1.00 -27.13
N TRP A 56 -0.97 -0.25 -26.05
CA TRP A 56 -1.98 0.82 -26.03
C TRP A 56 -1.70 1.87 -27.11
N ASN A 57 -0.46 2.37 -27.17
CA ASN A 57 -0.06 3.43 -28.09
C ASN A 57 -0.22 3.04 -29.56
N GLN A 58 0.02 1.76 -29.89
CA GLN A 58 -0.21 1.23 -31.25
C GLN A 58 -1.71 1.17 -31.59
N ALA A 59 -2.55 0.81 -30.62
CA ALA A 59 -3.99 0.72 -30.82
C ALA A 59 -4.71 2.08 -30.76
N HIS A 60 -4.11 3.08 -30.08
CA HIS A 60 -4.68 4.41 -29.84
C HIS A 60 -3.68 5.52 -30.18
N PRO A 61 -3.32 5.70 -31.47
CA PRO A 61 -2.27 6.64 -31.89
C PRO A 61 -2.58 8.11 -31.58
N ASP A 62 -3.86 8.47 -31.43
CA ASP A 62 -4.31 9.83 -31.10
C ASP A 62 -4.33 10.08 -29.58
N GLU A 63 -4.24 9.02 -28.76
CA GLU A 63 -4.30 9.04 -27.30
C GLU A 63 -3.12 8.27 -26.67
N PRO A 64 -1.87 8.54 -27.11
CA PRO A 64 -0.71 7.82 -26.58
C PRO A 64 -0.48 8.14 -25.11
N VAL A 65 0.04 7.13 -24.38
CA VAL A 65 0.44 7.26 -22.99
C VAL A 65 1.95 7.40 -22.89
N SER A 66 2.41 8.46 -22.23
CA SER A 66 3.80 8.67 -21.85
C SER A 66 4.04 8.24 -20.41
N LEU A 67 5.12 7.51 -20.17
CA LEU A 67 5.52 7.11 -18.83
C LEU A 67 6.35 8.23 -18.17
N LEU A 68 5.97 8.62 -16.95
CA LEU A 68 6.76 9.46 -16.07
C LEU A 68 7.11 8.66 -14.81
N GLU A 69 8.35 8.26 -14.72
CA GLU A 69 8.86 7.52 -13.56
C GLU A 69 9.14 8.46 -12.39
N LEU A 70 8.55 8.13 -11.25
CA LEU A 70 8.81 8.76 -9.97
C LEU A 70 9.92 8.02 -9.20
N PRO A 71 10.46 8.58 -8.11
CA PRO A 71 11.43 7.90 -7.27
C PRO A 71 10.94 6.53 -6.80
N GLU A 72 11.88 5.69 -6.36
CA GLU A 72 11.57 4.34 -5.87
C GLU A 72 10.89 4.34 -4.50
N ALA A 73 11.34 5.21 -3.59
CA ALA A 73 10.79 5.28 -2.24
C ALA A 73 9.39 5.92 -2.22
N ALA A 74 8.45 5.29 -1.52
CA ALA A 74 7.05 5.71 -1.44
C ALA A 74 6.89 7.17 -0.97
N ASP A 75 7.61 7.57 0.09
CA ASP A 75 7.55 8.93 0.63
C ASP A 75 7.96 9.98 -0.41
N GLU A 76 8.98 9.67 -1.22
CA GLU A 76 9.47 10.56 -2.29
C GLU A 76 8.49 10.62 -3.46
N GLN A 77 7.85 9.50 -3.83
CA GLN A 77 6.79 9.46 -4.83
C GLN A 77 5.63 10.35 -4.40
N ARG A 78 5.14 10.16 -3.17
CA ARG A 78 4.07 10.98 -2.62
C ARG A 78 4.44 12.47 -2.63
N ALA A 79 5.62 12.82 -2.14
CA ALA A 79 6.06 14.22 -2.09
C ALA A 79 6.05 14.88 -3.47
N GLN A 80 6.51 14.20 -4.52
CA GLN A 80 6.47 14.72 -5.88
C GLN A 80 5.04 14.84 -6.43
N MET A 81 4.19 13.84 -6.20
CA MET A 81 2.78 13.92 -6.60
C MET A 81 2.07 15.09 -5.92
N VAL A 82 2.21 15.21 -4.60
CA VAL A 82 1.59 16.28 -3.81
C VAL A 82 2.05 17.66 -4.26
N ALA A 83 3.36 17.86 -4.44
CA ALA A 83 3.90 19.14 -4.91
C ALA A 83 3.34 19.55 -6.28
N ASN A 84 3.19 18.59 -7.19
CA ASN A 84 2.61 18.84 -8.51
C ASN A 84 1.11 19.21 -8.43
N LEU A 85 0.33 18.44 -7.63
CA LEU A 85 -1.11 18.63 -7.50
C LEU A 85 -1.46 19.92 -6.72
N GLN A 86 -0.69 20.26 -5.69
CA GLN A 86 -0.83 21.53 -4.97
C GLN A 86 -0.58 22.76 -5.88
N ALA A 87 0.32 22.61 -6.84
CA ALA A 87 0.56 23.64 -7.86
C ALA A 87 -0.52 23.64 -8.97
N HIS A 88 -1.57 22.82 -8.88
CA HIS A 88 -2.61 22.64 -9.89
C HIS A 88 -2.02 22.33 -11.28
N ASN A 89 -0.92 21.61 -11.32
CA ASN A 89 -0.22 21.32 -12.56
C ASN A 89 -0.85 20.12 -13.28
N ALA A 90 -1.12 20.28 -14.57
CA ALA A 90 -1.73 19.26 -15.43
C ALA A 90 -0.70 18.33 -16.11
N VAL A 91 0.49 18.14 -15.51
CA VAL A 91 1.52 17.23 -16.05
C VAL A 91 1.13 15.78 -15.88
N TYR A 92 0.41 15.44 -14.80
CA TYR A 92 -0.06 14.08 -14.54
C TYR A 92 -1.53 13.94 -14.94
N ASP A 93 -1.83 12.98 -15.80
CA ASP A 93 -3.21 12.62 -16.13
C ASP A 93 -3.66 11.42 -15.32
N VAL A 94 -2.81 10.38 -15.24
CA VAL A 94 -3.04 9.18 -14.44
C VAL A 94 -1.95 9.06 -13.38
N LEU A 95 -2.37 8.77 -12.15
CA LEU A 95 -1.52 8.62 -10.98
C LEU A 95 -1.61 7.19 -10.46
N ALA A 96 -0.48 6.50 -10.32
CA ALA A 96 -0.42 5.23 -9.60
C ALA A 96 -0.21 5.53 -8.11
N LEU A 97 -1.29 5.51 -7.34
CA LEU A 97 -1.30 5.80 -5.91
C LEU A 97 -1.07 4.52 -5.10
N ASP A 98 -0.16 4.53 -4.13
CA ASP A 98 -0.20 3.51 -3.07
C ASP A 98 -1.62 3.50 -2.49
N VAL A 99 -2.15 2.33 -2.23
CA VAL A 99 -3.53 2.11 -1.76
C VAL A 99 -3.91 3.00 -0.56
N ILE A 100 -2.94 3.37 0.27
CA ILE A 100 -3.15 4.21 1.45
C ILE A 100 -3.34 5.70 1.14
N TRP A 101 -2.94 6.16 -0.05
CA TRP A 101 -3.06 7.59 -0.42
C TRP A 101 -4.42 7.92 -1.04
N THR A 102 -5.23 6.92 -1.38
CA THR A 102 -6.55 7.14 -2.01
C THR A 102 -7.42 8.09 -1.18
N ALA A 103 -7.47 7.90 0.14
CA ALA A 103 -8.27 8.74 1.03
C ALA A 103 -7.76 10.20 1.07
N GLU A 104 -6.45 10.40 1.21
CA GLU A 104 -5.81 11.72 1.23
C GLU A 104 -6.05 12.48 -0.07
N PHE A 105 -5.76 11.84 -1.20
CA PHE A 105 -5.86 12.48 -2.52
C PHE A 105 -7.31 12.78 -2.90
N ALA A 106 -8.25 11.94 -2.47
CA ALA A 106 -9.69 12.18 -2.64
C ALA A 106 -10.17 13.34 -1.76
N ASP A 107 -9.77 13.37 -0.49
CA ASP A 107 -10.18 14.42 0.47
C ASP A 107 -9.62 15.79 0.09
N ALA A 108 -8.39 15.83 -0.41
CA ALA A 108 -7.75 17.03 -0.93
C ALA A 108 -8.32 17.52 -2.29
N GLY A 109 -9.21 16.75 -2.93
CA GLY A 109 -9.75 17.09 -4.24
C GLY A 109 -8.74 17.01 -5.38
N TRP A 110 -7.69 16.22 -5.24
CA TRP A 110 -6.62 16.08 -6.25
C TRP A 110 -6.92 15.02 -7.31
N ILE A 111 -7.88 14.14 -7.06
CA ILE A 111 -8.33 13.11 -7.99
C ILE A 111 -9.85 13.18 -8.18
N VAL A 112 -10.34 12.65 -9.29
CA VAL A 112 -11.78 12.63 -9.58
C VAL A 112 -12.39 11.27 -9.25
N PRO A 113 -13.67 11.22 -8.81
CA PRO A 113 -14.35 9.95 -8.59
C PRO A 113 -14.63 9.25 -9.92
N LEU A 114 -14.61 7.92 -9.88
CA LEU A 114 -14.88 7.05 -11.01
C LEU A 114 -16.30 6.46 -10.93
N ASP A 115 -16.91 6.20 -12.08
CA ASP A 115 -18.17 5.47 -12.15
C ASP A 115 -17.93 3.98 -11.86
N ARG A 116 -18.48 3.48 -10.75
CA ARG A 116 -18.35 2.08 -10.31
C ARG A 116 -18.83 1.07 -11.33
N SER A 117 -19.83 1.43 -12.15
CA SER A 117 -20.42 0.54 -13.16
C SER A 117 -19.44 0.18 -14.29
N LEU A 118 -18.37 0.97 -14.45
CA LEU A 118 -17.35 0.76 -15.47
C LEU A 118 -16.27 -0.24 -15.07
N PHE A 119 -16.26 -0.68 -13.79
CA PHE A 119 -15.22 -1.55 -13.24
C PHE A 119 -15.82 -2.81 -12.61
N PRO A 120 -15.28 -4.01 -12.90
CA PRO A 120 -15.79 -5.27 -12.40
C PRO A 120 -15.29 -5.56 -10.97
N LEU A 121 -15.64 -4.70 -10.01
CA LEU A 121 -15.14 -4.76 -8.62
C LEU A 121 -15.46 -6.08 -7.92
N ASP A 122 -16.54 -6.77 -8.33
CA ASP A 122 -16.95 -8.08 -7.84
C ASP A 122 -16.03 -9.22 -8.29
N LYS A 123 -15.20 -9.00 -9.32
CA LYS A 123 -14.19 -9.96 -9.81
C LYS A 123 -12.84 -9.81 -9.13
N LEU A 124 -12.64 -8.72 -8.43
CA LEU A 124 -11.40 -8.43 -7.74
C LEU A 124 -11.36 -9.08 -6.35
N LEU A 125 -10.17 -9.23 -5.79
CA LEU A 125 -10.04 -9.59 -4.37
C LEU A 125 -10.69 -8.50 -3.53
N LYS A 126 -11.66 -8.86 -2.67
CA LYS A 126 -12.51 -7.89 -1.96
C LYS A 126 -11.72 -6.84 -1.18
N GLY A 127 -10.73 -7.23 -0.41
CA GLY A 127 -9.90 -6.30 0.36
C GLY A 127 -9.15 -5.31 -0.52
N VAL A 128 -8.78 -5.72 -1.74
CA VAL A 128 -8.10 -4.86 -2.72
C VAL A 128 -9.09 -3.87 -3.34
N ALA A 129 -10.28 -4.31 -3.74
CA ALA A 129 -11.32 -3.42 -4.26
C ALA A 129 -11.70 -2.32 -3.25
N ASP A 130 -11.77 -2.67 -1.97
CA ASP A 130 -12.11 -1.74 -0.90
C ASP A 130 -11.07 -0.59 -0.74
N THR A 131 -9.80 -0.78 -1.14
CA THR A 131 -8.76 0.27 -1.07
C THR A 131 -8.99 1.46 -1.99
N ALA A 132 -9.77 1.26 -3.05
CA ALA A 132 -10.09 2.29 -4.03
C ALA A 132 -11.35 3.11 -3.65
N ILE A 133 -12.00 2.77 -2.53
CA ILE A 133 -13.25 3.37 -2.07
C ILE A 133 -12.98 4.25 -0.85
N TYR A 134 -13.42 5.50 -0.92
CA TYR A 134 -13.39 6.44 0.19
C TYR A 134 -14.71 7.21 0.26
N ARG A 135 -15.33 7.30 1.46
CA ARG A 135 -16.66 7.91 1.68
C ARG A 135 -17.69 7.41 0.66
N ASP A 136 -17.79 6.08 0.51
CA ASP A 136 -18.73 5.36 -0.36
C ASP A 136 -18.60 5.65 -1.87
N ARG A 137 -17.57 6.37 -2.31
CA ARG A 137 -17.28 6.65 -3.72
C ARG A 137 -16.04 5.89 -4.18
N LEU A 138 -16.05 5.43 -5.43
CA LEU A 138 -14.85 4.89 -6.09
C LEU A 138 -13.99 6.06 -6.59
N TRP A 139 -12.72 6.11 -6.19
CA TRP A 139 -11.80 7.20 -6.54
C TRP A 139 -10.65 6.75 -7.44
N ALA A 140 -10.45 5.45 -7.54
CA ALA A 140 -9.39 4.90 -8.35
C ALA A 140 -9.76 3.49 -8.80
N ALA A 141 -9.03 2.91 -9.74
CA ALA A 141 -9.14 1.51 -10.13
C ALA A 141 -7.97 0.72 -9.53
N PRO A 142 -8.20 -0.38 -8.78
CA PRO A 142 -7.12 -1.24 -8.35
C PRO A 142 -6.31 -1.77 -9.54
N TYR A 143 -4.98 -1.72 -9.41
CA TYR A 143 -4.05 -2.09 -10.47
C TYR A 143 -3.10 -3.22 -10.06
N THR A 144 -2.50 -3.15 -8.87
CA THR A 144 -1.74 -4.25 -8.29
C THR A 144 -2.14 -4.43 -6.84
N SER A 145 -2.06 -5.66 -6.36
CA SER A 145 -2.24 -5.96 -4.95
C SER A 145 -0.93 -6.46 -4.35
N ASN A 146 -0.68 -6.18 -3.09
CA ASN A 146 0.51 -6.65 -2.40
C ASN A 146 0.19 -7.11 -0.98
N ALA A 147 0.93 -8.12 -0.54
CA ALA A 147 1.04 -8.49 0.86
C ALA A 147 2.49 -8.85 1.16
N GLY A 148 2.99 -8.43 2.31
CA GLY A 148 4.32 -8.83 2.76
C GLY A 148 4.41 -10.33 2.93
N LEU A 149 5.51 -10.92 2.47
CA LEU A 149 5.80 -12.34 2.57
C LEU A 149 7.09 -12.56 3.37
N LEU A 150 7.16 -13.69 4.05
CA LEU A 150 8.39 -14.19 4.63
C LEU A 150 9.15 -14.98 3.58
N TYR A 151 10.22 -14.42 3.04
CA TYR A 151 11.22 -15.13 2.24
C TYR A 151 12.12 -15.92 3.18
N TYR A 152 12.41 -17.17 2.84
CA TYR A 152 13.25 -18.00 3.68
C TYR A 152 14.17 -18.93 2.88
N ARG A 153 15.32 -19.25 3.42
CA ARG A 153 16.29 -20.22 2.87
C ARG A 153 15.76 -21.65 3.03
N SER A 154 15.01 -22.11 2.02
CA SER A 154 14.41 -23.45 2.05
C SER A 154 15.44 -24.58 2.05
N ASP A 155 16.60 -24.37 1.43
CA ASP A 155 17.73 -25.28 1.46
C ASP A 155 18.29 -25.48 2.87
N ILE A 156 18.43 -24.38 3.64
CA ILE A 156 18.91 -24.45 5.03
C ILE A 156 17.85 -25.12 5.91
N LEU A 157 16.58 -24.69 5.83
CA LEU A 157 15.51 -25.28 6.66
C LEU A 157 15.34 -26.78 6.39
N LYS A 158 15.39 -27.21 5.12
CA LYS A 158 15.35 -28.64 4.78
C LYS A 158 16.52 -29.42 5.38
N LYS A 159 17.75 -28.87 5.30
CA LYS A 159 18.94 -29.49 5.89
C LYS A 159 18.85 -29.63 7.41
N GLU A 160 18.20 -28.67 8.07
CA GLU A 160 17.99 -28.66 9.52
C GLU A 160 16.69 -29.36 9.96
N HIS A 161 15.96 -29.99 9.03
CA HIS A 161 14.66 -30.65 9.27
C HIS A 161 13.60 -29.74 9.88
N LEU A 162 13.59 -28.45 9.47
CA LEU A 162 12.67 -27.42 9.95
C LEU A 162 11.63 -27.05 8.89
N LYS A 163 10.51 -26.53 9.37
CA LYS A 163 9.48 -25.87 8.56
C LYS A 163 9.64 -24.34 8.67
N PRO A 164 9.11 -23.57 7.71
CA PRO A 164 9.06 -22.13 7.86
C PRO A 164 8.29 -21.76 9.14
N PRO A 165 8.76 -20.74 9.90
CA PRO A 165 8.17 -20.36 11.17
C PRO A 165 6.78 -19.78 10.97
N LYS A 166 5.84 -20.14 11.84
CA LYS A 166 4.48 -19.59 11.89
C LYS A 166 4.28 -18.61 13.03
N THR A 167 5.16 -18.67 14.03
CA THR A 167 5.12 -17.78 15.18
C THR A 167 6.43 -17.00 15.34
N TRP A 168 6.37 -15.88 16.04
CA TRP A 168 7.56 -15.11 16.38
C TRP A 168 8.54 -15.89 17.25
N ALA A 169 8.04 -16.75 18.13
CA ALA A 169 8.89 -17.62 18.93
C ALA A 169 9.69 -18.60 18.05
N GLU A 170 9.05 -19.23 17.08
CA GLU A 170 9.73 -20.12 16.12
C GLU A 170 10.72 -19.34 15.25
N LEU A 171 10.36 -18.13 14.76
CA LEU A 171 11.26 -17.30 13.97
C LEU A 171 12.49 -16.90 14.77
N ARG A 172 12.31 -16.42 16.00
CA ARG A 172 13.41 -16.05 16.92
C ARG A 172 14.34 -17.23 17.16
N GLU A 173 13.81 -18.40 17.51
CA GLU A 173 14.62 -19.61 17.76
C GLU A 173 15.44 -20.00 16.53
N GLN A 174 14.76 -20.10 15.36
CA GLN A 174 15.42 -20.48 14.11
C GLN A 174 16.44 -19.43 13.68
N ALA A 175 16.08 -18.16 13.72
CA ALA A 175 16.94 -17.05 13.34
C ALA A 175 18.20 -17.00 14.22
N SER A 176 18.06 -17.04 15.56
CA SER A 176 19.19 -16.99 16.48
C SER A 176 20.15 -18.17 16.30
N ARG A 177 19.59 -19.40 16.22
CA ARG A 177 20.39 -20.61 16.11
C ARG A 177 21.09 -20.75 14.77
N LEU A 178 20.36 -20.52 13.68
CA LEU A 178 20.88 -20.78 12.33
C LEU A 178 21.74 -19.63 11.81
N SER A 179 21.48 -18.37 12.21
CA SER A 179 22.35 -17.26 11.83
C SER A 179 23.78 -17.47 12.34
N ALA A 180 23.93 -17.87 13.61
CA ALA A 180 25.22 -18.19 14.18
C ALA A 180 25.90 -19.40 13.47
N LYS A 181 25.12 -20.47 13.19
CA LYS A 181 25.63 -21.70 12.54
C LYS A 181 26.09 -21.47 11.12
N TYR A 182 25.38 -20.64 10.35
CA TYR A 182 25.64 -20.41 8.92
C TYR A 182 26.36 -19.08 8.65
N HIS A 183 26.68 -18.30 9.68
CA HIS A 183 27.34 -16.99 9.58
C HIS A 183 26.59 -16.01 8.66
N ILE A 184 25.26 -15.91 8.82
CA ILE A 184 24.38 -15.02 8.06
C ILE A 184 23.44 -14.29 9.03
N GLY A 185 22.81 -13.20 8.58
CA GLY A 185 21.77 -12.52 9.37
C GLY A 185 20.53 -13.41 9.54
N GLY A 186 19.88 -13.32 10.70
CA GLY A 186 18.70 -14.15 10.99
C GLY A 186 17.45 -13.65 10.28
N TYR A 187 17.11 -12.38 10.43
CA TYR A 187 15.90 -11.76 9.86
C TYR A 187 16.14 -10.29 9.52
N ALA A 188 15.57 -9.83 8.44
CA ALA A 188 15.50 -8.41 8.09
C ALA A 188 14.16 -8.07 7.43
N GLY A 189 13.79 -6.81 7.52
CA GLY A 189 12.70 -6.15 6.82
C GLY A 189 13.16 -4.79 6.31
N GLN A 190 12.23 -3.85 6.16
CA GLN A 190 12.46 -2.46 5.82
C GLN A 190 12.49 -1.64 7.11
N PHE A 191 13.67 -1.43 7.69
CA PHE A 191 13.80 -0.84 9.03
C PHE A 191 14.44 0.55 9.05
N LEU A 192 14.76 1.15 7.88
CA LEU A 192 15.06 2.58 7.79
C LEU A 192 13.81 3.40 8.18
N PRO A 193 13.93 4.57 8.85
CA PRO A 193 12.78 5.39 9.21
C PRO A 193 12.13 6.08 7.97
N TYR A 194 11.17 5.41 7.37
CA TYR A 194 10.30 5.84 6.27
C TYR A 194 9.04 4.97 6.27
N GLU A 195 8.17 5.08 5.25
CA GLU A 195 6.93 4.31 5.15
C GLU A 195 7.12 2.80 5.33
N GLY A 196 8.21 2.22 4.81
CA GLY A 196 8.49 0.78 4.98
C GLY A 196 8.62 0.34 6.44
N LEU A 197 9.13 1.19 7.33
CA LEU A 197 9.18 0.89 8.77
C LEU A 197 7.78 0.97 9.40
N THR A 198 6.96 1.92 8.98
CA THR A 198 5.54 2.00 9.37
C THR A 198 4.79 0.73 8.98
N VAL A 199 5.00 0.23 7.75
CA VAL A 199 4.44 -1.05 7.27
C VAL A 199 4.87 -2.20 8.18
N ASN A 200 6.17 -2.37 8.43
CA ASN A 200 6.69 -3.48 9.26
C ASN A 200 6.14 -3.44 10.69
N PHE A 201 6.00 -2.24 11.27
CA PHE A 201 5.40 -2.08 12.60
C PHE A 201 3.89 -2.37 12.58
N ALA A 202 3.14 -1.87 11.59
CA ALA A 202 1.72 -2.15 11.45
C ALA A 202 1.44 -3.66 11.29
N GLU A 203 2.25 -4.35 10.48
CA GLU A 203 2.20 -5.81 10.33
C GLU A 203 2.45 -6.53 11.65
N ALA A 204 3.41 -6.06 12.44
CA ALA A 204 3.70 -6.64 13.74
C ALA A 204 2.55 -6.40 14.73
N VAL A 205 1.99 -5.18 14.82
CA VAL A 205 0.82 -4.89 15.66
C VAL A 205 -0.38 -5.76 15.26
N GLN A 206 -0.67 -5.86 13.96
CA GLN A 206 -1.75 -6.69 13.44
C GLN A 206 -1.51 -8.19 13.69
N SER A 207 -0.25 -8.64 13.58
CA SER A 207 0.15 -10.01 13.86
C SER A 207 0.11 -10.38 15.35
N ALA A 208 0.09 -9.37 16.23
CA ALA A 208 -0.21 -9.52 17.65
C ALA A 208 -1.70 -9.45 17.97
N GLY A 209 -2.57 -9.26 16.96
CA GLY A 209 -4.03 -9.16 17.11
C GLY A 209 -4.57 -7.75 17.28
N GLY A 210 -3.71 -6.72 17.30
CA GLY A 210 -4.08 -5.31 17.45
C GLY A 210 -4.42 -4.60 16.15
N SER A 211 -4.68 -3.30 16.27
CA SER A 211 -4.82 -2.34 15.17
C SER A 211 -4.30 -0.98 15.63
N ILE A 212 -4.01 -0.08 14.68
CA ILE A 212 -3.50 1.26 15.00
C ILE A 212 -4.65 2.25 15.09
N LEU A 213 -5.48 2.34 14.04
CA LEU A 213 -6.71 3.12 14.03
C LEU A 213 -7.92 2.21 13.81
N GLY A 214 -9.09 2.67 14.27
CA GLY A 214 -10.36 2.04 14.01
C GLY A 214 -10.85 2.26 12.58
N PRO A 215 -11.90 1.53 12.15
CA PRO A 215 -12.49 1.65 10.81
C PRO A 215 -13.05 3.06 10.51
N ASP A 216 -13.32 3.85 11.53
CA ASP A 216 -13.81 5.23 11.45
C ASP A 216 -12.69 6.23 11.09
N ALA A 217 -11.45 5.79 11.00
CA ALA A 217 -10.24 6.60 10.77
C ALA A 217 -9.99 7.69 11.83
N ARG A 218 -10.75 7.70 12.93
CA ARG A 218 -10.75 8.76 13.97
C ARG A 218 -10.50 8.23 15.37
N THR A 219 -10.68 6.95 15.60
CA THR A 219 -10.44 6.33 16.90
C THR A 219 -9.07 5.66 16.90
N VAL A 220 -8.21 6.06 17.84
CA VAL A 220 -6.94 5.34 18.09
C VAL A 220 -7.27 4.05 18.82
N THR A 221 -7.18 2.94 18.11
CA THR A 221 -7.46 1.59 18.63
C THR A 221 -6.19 0.84 19.04
N MET A 222 -5.02 1.47 18.89
CA MET A 222 -3.74 0.87 19.30
C MET A 222 -3.76 0.55 20.79
N ASP A 223 -3.88 -0.74 21.10
CA ASP A 223 -3.74 -1.22 22.46
C ASP A 223 -2.27 -1.35 22.85
N LEU A 224 -1.98 -1.13 24.15
CA LEU A 224 -0.62 -1.14 24.66
C LEU A 224 0.00 -2.54 24.60
N GLY A 225 -0.80 -3.60 24.63
CA GLY A 225 -0.34 -4.98 24.64
C GLY A 225 0.21 -5.41 23.29
N SER A 226 -0.56 -5.23 22.21
CA SER A 226 -0.13 -5.60 20.85
C SER A 226 1.00 -4.70 20.33
N ALA A 227 0.94 -3.40 20.59
CA ALA A 227 2.02 -2.47 20.22
C ALA A 227 3.33 -2.79 20.96
N ARG A 228 3.25 -3.10 22.27
CA ARG A 228 4.37 -3.56 23.05
C ARG A 228 4.95 -4.87 22.51
N ALA A 229 4.11 -5.88 22.27
CA ALA A 229 4.56 -7.17 21.74
C ALA A 229 5.26 -7.02 20.39
N ALA A 230 4.75 -6.14 19.51
CA ALA A 230 5.37 -5.81 18.23
C ALA A 230 6.78 -5.19 18.41
N LEU A 231 6.90 -4.20 19.29
CA LEU A 231 8.19 -3.57 19.58
C LEU A 231 9.16 -4.53 20.30
N ASP A 232 8.69 -5.32 21.27
CA ASP A 232 9.52 -6.31 21.96
C ASP A 232 10.09 -7.35 20.99
N PHE A 233 9.30 -7.78 19.97
CA PHE A 233 9.77 -8.66 18.92
C PHE A 233 10.89 -8.01 18.08
N LEU A 234 10.66 -6.81 17.55
CA LEU A 234 11.61 -6.13 16.67
C LEU A 234 12.86 -5.66 17.42
N VAL A 235 12.69 -4.99 18.54
CA VAL A 235 13.79 -4.49 19.40
C VAL A 235 14.59 -5.65 20.01
N GLY A 236 13.88 -6.71 20.42
CA GLY A 236 14.50 -7.95 20.88
C GLY A 236 15.41 -8.54 19.83
N GLY A 237 14.99 -8.56 18.58
CA GLY A 237 15.79 -9.04 17.46
C GLY A 237 17.09 -8.28 17.26
N VAL A 238 17.06 -6.96 17.40
CA VAL A 238 18.27 -6.12 17.34
C VAL A 238 19.16 -6.33 18.55
N LYS A 239 18.61 -6.37 19.76
CA LYS A 239 19.35 -6.60 21.01
C LYS A 239 20.05 -7.95 21.04
N GLU A 240 19.36 -9.00 20.60
CA GLU A 240 19.85 -10.38 20.59
C GLU A 240 20.73 -10.69 19.35
N GLY A 241 20.75 -9.77 18.36
CA GLY A 241 21.60 -9.85 17.18
C GLY A 241 21.11 -10.77 16.06
N TRP A 242 19.90 -11.37 16.17
CA TRP A 242 19.33 -12.11 15.05
C TRP A 242 18.66 -11.19 14.00
N ILE A 243 18.34 -9.94 14.32
CA ILE A 243 18.18 -8.86 13.36
C ILE A 243 19.53 -8.13 13.27
N PRO A 244 20.26 -8.21 12.16
CA PRO A 244 21.56 -7.56 12.03
C PRO A 244 21.38 -6.03 12.04
N ARG A 245 22.33 -5.31 12.67
CA ARG A 245 22.24 -3.85 12.80
C ARG A 245 22.19 -3.12 11.45
N GLU A 246 22.82 -3.68 10.43
CA GLU A 246 22.75 -3.16 9.06
C GLU A 246 21.32 -3.12 8.52
N ALA A 247 20.42 -4.00 8.97
CA ALA A 247 19.01 -3.98 8.56
C ALA A 247 18.28 -2.67 8.95
N LEU A 248 18.80 -1.91 9.92
CA LEU A 248 18.26 -0.60 10.29
C LEU A 248 18.46 0.47 9.20
N THR A 249 19.23 0.16 8.17
CA THR A 249 19.43 1.04 7.00
C THR A 249 18.75 0.52 5.73
N TYR A 250 17.98 -0.58 5.83
CA TYR A 250 17.37 -1.21 4.67
C TYR A 250 16.02 -0.61 4.32
N LYS A 251 15.86 -0.33 3.03
CA LYS A 251 14.59 -0.21 2.32
C LYS A 251 14.30 -1.55 1.59
N GLU A 252 13.39 -1.54 0.61
CA GLU A 252 13.00 -2.73 -0.14
C GLU A 252 14.17 -3.37 -0.87
N GLU A 253 14.95 -2.57 -1.60
CA GLU A 253 16.03 -3.07 -2.46
C GLU A 253 17.23 -3.56 -1.65
N GLU A 254 17.64 -2.87 -0.59
CA GLU A 254 18.74 -3.35 0.27
C GLU A 254 18.39 -4.69 0.93
N SER A 255 17.15 -4.84 1.44
CA SER A 255 16.71 -6.10 2.05
C SER A 255 16.57 -7.22 1.01
N ARG A 256 16.09 -6.92 -0.21
CA ARG A 256 16.04 -7.84 -1.34
C ARG A 256 17.43 -8.32 -1.73
N LEU A 257 18.36 -7.40 -1.94
CA LEU A 257 19.75 -7.70 -2.30
C LEU A 257 20.46 -8.52 -1.21
N ALA A 258 20.28 -8.14 0.06
CA ALA A 258 20.85 -8.90 1.18
C ALA A 258 20.37 -10.35 1.20
N PHE A 259 19.08 -10.59 0.92
CA PHE A 259 18.54 -11.94 0.81
C PHE A 259 19.08 -12.68 -0.42
N GLN A 260 19.03 -12.07 -1.61
CA GLN A 260 19.53 -12.67 -2.86
C GLN A 260 21.01 -13.06 -2.82
N GLU A 261 21.81 -12.29 -2.11
CA GLU A 261 23.23 -12.59 -1.85
C GLU A 261 23.43 -13.67 -0.78
N GLY A 262 22.33 -14.25 -0.24
CA GLY A 262 22.37 -15.29 0.78
C GLY A 262 22.92 -14.80 2.13
N ARG A 263 22.89 -13.51 2.39
CA ARG A 263 23.33 -12.90 3.65
C ARG A 263 22.27 -12.98 4.76
N LEU A 264 21.03 -13.39 4.43
CA LEU A 264 19.91 -13.51 5.35
C LEU A 264 19.32 -14.92 5.31
N LEU A 265 18.89 -15.42 6.47
CA LEU A 265 18.10 -16.65 6.61
C LEU A 265 16.62 -16.38 6.25
N PHE A 266 16.08 -15.31 6.81
CA PHE A 266 14.73 -14.83 6.60
C PHE A 266 14.75 -13.36 6.19
N ALA A 267 13.82 -13.00 5.29
CA ALA A 267 13.56 -11.60 4.95
C ALA A 267 12.06 -11.35 4.79
N ARG A 268 11.55 -10.26 5.36
CA ARG A 268 10.27 -9.72 4.96
C ARG A 268 10.46 -8.89 3.69
N ASN A 269 9.71 -9.18 2.65
CA ASN A 269 9.66 -8.31 1.48
C ASN A 269 8.33 -8.47 0.74
N TRP A 270 8.13 -7.61 -0.26
CA TRP A 270 6.99 -7.64 -1.15
C TRP A 270 7.15 -8.71 -2.24
N PRO A 271 6.06 -9.14 -2.91
CA PRO A 271 6.10 -10.19 -3.93
C PRO A 271 7.02 -9.93 -5.11
N HIS A 272 7.24 -8.66 -5.52
CA HIS A 272 8.13 -8.31 -6.62
C HIS A 272 9.59 -8.80 -6.40
N ALA A 273 9.99 -9.01 -5.16
CA ALA A 273 11.30 -9.57 -4.84
C ALA A 273 11.46 -11.05 -5.26
N TYR A 274 10.36 -11.76 -5.57
CA TYR A 274 10.41 -13.19 -5.91
C TYR A 274 11.10 -13.44 -7.25
N GLY A 275 10.70 -12.72 -8.31
CA GLY A 275 11.28 -12.88 -9.65
C GLY A 275 12.81 -12.70 -9.65
N PRO A 276 13.33 -11.56 -9.18
CA PRO A 276 14.77 -11.37 -9.05
C PRO A 276 15.47 -12.42 -8.18
N ALA A 277 14.87 -12.88 -7.08
CA ALA A 277 15.44 -13.94 -6.24
C ALA A 277 15.50 -15.29 -6.99
N ALA A 278 14.48 -15.62 -7.78
CA ALA A 278 14.43 -16.84 -8.58
C ALA A 278 15.50 -16.91 -9.68
N HIS A 279 16.01 -15.75 -10.12
CA HIS A 279 17.10 -15.62 -11.10
C HIS A 279 18.46 -15.31 -10.46
N SER A 280 18.58 -15.43 -9.13
CA SER A 280 19.82 -15.20 -8.39
C SER A 280 20.55 -16.51 -8.04
N LYS A 281 21.65 -16.41 -7.30
CA LYS A 281 22.34 -17.59 -6.74
C LYS A 281 21.50 -18.40 -5.74
N LEU A 282 20.33 -17.87 -5.36
CA LEU A 282 19.34 -18.57 -4.52
C LEU A 282 18.30 -19.33 -5.35
N ALA A 283 18.38 -19.39 -6.68
CA ALA A 283 17.48 -20.17 -7.50
C ALA A 283 17.32 -21.61 -6.94
N GLY A 284 16.10 -22.01 -6.67
CA GLY A 284 15.76 -23.31 -6.05
C GLY A 284 16.17 -23.51 -4.58
N LYS A 285 16.74 -22.47 -3.92
CA LYS A 285 17.22 -22.54 -2.54
C LYS A 285 16.37 -21.70 -1.56
N PHE A 286 15.34 -21.06 -2.03
CA PHE A 286 14.43 -20.28 -1.21
C PHE A 286 12.97 -20.64 -1.49
N SER A 287 12.10 -20.19 -0.63
CA SER A 287 10.66 -20.18 -0.84
C SER A 287 10.04 -19.04 -0.02
N VAL A 288 8.73 -18.91 -0.11
CA VAL A 288 8.00 -17.89 0.63
C VAL A 288 6.89 -18.52 1.47
N ALA A 289 6.50 -17.80 2.52
CA ALA A 289 5.39 -18.17 3.40
C ALA A 289 4.68 -16.89 3.87
N ARG A 290 3.52 -17.03 4.51
CA ARG A 290 2.91 -15.94 5.28
C ARG A 290 3.85 -15.48 6.39
N LEU A 291 3.73 -14.21 6.77
CA LEU A 291 4.46 -13.67 7.93
C LEU A 291 4.09 -14.44 9.20
N PRO A 292 5.04 -14.69 10.10
CA PRO A 292 4.74 -15.25 11.42
C PRO A 292 4.10 -14.20 12.32
N GLY A 293 3.26 -14.62 13.25
CA GLY A 293 2.65 -13.72 14.24
C GLY A 293 2.95 -14.14 15.67
N LEU A 294 2.33 -13.47 16.62
CA LEU A 294 2.56 -13.72 18.05
C LEU A 294 2.22 -15.15 18.44
N ASN A 295 1.03 -15.64 18.03
CA ASN A 295 0.49 -16.94 18.45
C ASN A 295 0.14 -17.88 17.28
N GLY A 296 0.55 -17.57 16.06
CA GLY A 296 0.24 -18.32 14.84
C GLY A 296 0.65 -17.54 13.59
N PRO A 297 0.13 -17.89 12.40
CA PRO A 297 0.39 -17.11 11.20
C PRO A 297 -0.06 -15.67 11.37
N GLY A 298 0.83 -14.75 11.04
CA GLY A 298 0.61 -13.32 11.16
C GLY A 298 -0.25 -12.73 10.05
N SER A 299 -0.48 -11.44 10.16
CA SER A 299 -1.13 -10.60 9.16
C SER A 299 -0.09 -9.79 8.41
N SER A 300 -0.29 -9.60 7.11
CA SER A 300 0.43 -8.59 6.35
C SER A 300 -0.37 -7.30 6.28
N SER A 301 0.32 -6.18 6.07
CA SER A 301 -0.32 -4.97 5.57
C SER A 301 -0.73 -5.17 4.12
N LEU A 302 -1.99 -4.84 3.80
CA LEU A 302 -2.44 -4.78 2.42
C LEU A 302 -1.74 -3.61 1.73
N GLY A 303 -1.03 -3.90 0.66
CA GLY A 303 -0.36 -2.94 -0.21
C GLY A 303 -0.86 -3.07 -1.64
N GLY A 304 -0.22 -2.37 -2.53
CA GLY A 304 -0.55 -2.31 -3.95
C GLY A 304 -0.74 -0.89 -4.43
N TYR A 305 -1.16 -0.75 -5.67
CA TYR A 305 -1.37 0.54 -6.31
C TYR A 305 -2.76 0.61 -6.93
N ASN A 306 -3.36 1.78 -6.83
CA ASN A 306 -4.61 2.15 -7.49
C ASN A 306 -4.30 3.19 -8.57
N LEU A 307 -4.92 3.10 -9.75
CA LEU A 307 -4.81 4.11 -10.80
C LEU A 307 -5.93 5.13 -10.65
N ALA A 308 -5.56 6.39 -10.43
CA ALA A 308 -6.49 7.51 -10.28
C ALA A 308 -6.31 8.54 -11.39
N ILE A 309 -7.37 9.29 -11.68
CA ILE A 309 -7.34 10.39 -12.65
C ILE A 309 -7.10 11.70 -11.88
N SER A 310 -6.11 12.48 -12.31
CA SER A 310 -5.85 13.81 -11.76
C SER A 310 -7.04 14.74 -12.00
N ALA A 311 -7.46 15.47 -10.95
CA ALA A 311 -8.50 16.50 -11.07
C ALA A 311 -8.08 17.65 -12.01
N PHE A 312 -6.79 17.82 -12.25
CA PHE A 312 -6.23 18.87 -13.10
C PHE A 312 -5.98 18.40 -14.55
N SER A 313 -6.17 17.10 -14.83
CA SER A 313 -6.10 16.57 -16.19
C SER A 313 -7.17 17.20 -17.08
N LYS A 314 -6.77 17.59 -18.29
CA LYS A 314 -7.67 18.04 -19.35
C LYS A 314 -8.08 16.91 -20.29
N ARG A 315 -7.62 15.67 -20.02
CA ARG A 315 -7.82 14.49 -20.87
C ARG A 315 -8.38 13.32 -20.06
N GLN A 316 -9.35 13.65 -19.20
CA GLN A 316 -9.90 12.68 -18.24
C GLN A 316 -10.60 11.50 -18.93
N LYS A 317 -11.18 11.73 -20.14
CA LYS A 317 -11.78 10.63 -20.92
C LYS A 317 -10.71 9.64 -21.38
N SER A 318 -9.61 10.11 -22.01
CA SER A 318 -8.50 9.22 -22.41
C SER A 318 -7.88 8.52 -21.21
N ALA A 319 -7.74 9.23 -20.08
CA ALA A 319 -7.24 8.64 -18.83
C ALA A 319 -8.17 7.53 -18.33
N LEU A 320 -9.49 7.71 -18.37
CA LEU A 320 -10.46 6.69 -17.98
C LEU A 320 -10.40 5.46 -18.88
N ASP A 321 -10.39 5.68 -20.20
CA ASP A 321 -10.35 4.59 -21.18
C ASP A 321 -9.04 3.79 -21.07
N PHE A 322 -7.91 4.49 -20.85
CA PHE A 322 -6.63 3.86 -20.57
C PHE A 322 -6.65 3.04 -19.27
N ILE A 323 -7.16 3.59 -18.15
CA ILE A 323 -7.23 2.87 -16.87
C ILE A 323 -8.06 1.59 -17.03
N ARG A 324 -9.22 1.65 -17.69
CA ARG A 324 -10.08 0.48 -17.95
C ARG A 324 -9.38 -0.60 -18.77
N TYR A 325 -8.63 -0.20 -19.79
CA TYR A 325 -7.82 -1.12 -20.57
C TYR A 325 -6.70 -1.72 -19.70
N PHE A 326 -5.96 -0.89 -19.00
CA PHE A 326 -4.75 -1.27 -18.29
C PHE A 326 -5.02 -2.19 -17.10
N THR A 327 -6.16 -2.00 -16.41
CA THR A 327 -6.62 -2.85 -15.30
C THR A 327 -7.50 -4.04 -15.74
N GLY A 328 -7.63 -4.26 -17.06
CA GLY A 328 -8.34 -5.40 -17.59
C GLY A 328 -7.62 -6.73 -17.37
N LEU A 329 -8.36 -7.85 -17.35
CA LEU A 329 -7.87 -9.19 -17.01
C LEU A 329 -6.60 -9.60 -17.79
N ASP A 330 -6.60 -9.37 -19.11
CA ASP A 330 -5.48 -9.77 -19.98
C ASP A 330 -4.20 -9.00 -19.64
N ASN A 331 -4.31 -7.69 -19.36
CA ASN A 331 -3.16 -6.89 -18.95
C ASN A 331 -2.70 -7.24 -17.52
N GLU A 332 -3.61 -7.52 -16.61
CA GLU A 332 -3.29 -7.99 -15.27
C GLU A 332 -2.52 -9.34 -15.29
N ARG A 333 -2.88 -10.23 -16.22
CA ARG A 333 -2.09 -11.44 -16.47
C ARG A 333 -0.67 -11.11 -16.91
N LEU A 334 -0.49 -10.11 -17.78
CA LEU A 334 0.83 -9.66 -18.25
C LEU A 334 1.62 -8.95 -17.15
N VAL A 335 0.97 -8.15 -16.31
CA VAL A 335 1.58 -7.52 -15.13
C VAL A 335 2.21 -8.58 -14.20
N LEU A 336 1.53 -9.72 -14.02
CA LEU A 336 2.08 -10.84 -13.27
C LEU A 336 3.21 -11.55 -14.04
N THR A 337 2.99 -11.88 -15.32
CA THR A 337 3.90 -12.75 -16.08
C THR A 337 5.19 -12.06 -16.48
N GLU A 338 5.15 -10.77 -16.72
CA GLU A 338 6.33 -9.98 -17.16
C GLU A 338 6.95 -9.19 -15.99
N GLY A 339 6.10 -8.65 -15.08
CA GLY A 339 6.56 -7.82 -13.97
C GLY A 339 6.70 -8.55 -12.64
N SER A 340 6.14 -9.75 -12.50
CA SER A 340 6.01 -10.45 -11.21
C SER A 340 5.22 -9.65 -10.17
N PHE A 341 4.39 -8.70 -10.60
CA PHE A 341 3.50 -7.97 -9.72
C PHE A 341 2.19 -8.74 -9.51
N PRO A 342 1.70 -8.84 -8.28
CA PRO A 342 0.45 -9.53 -7.98
C PRO A 342 -0.73 -8.83 -8.61
N PRO A 343 -1.57 -9.55 -9.38
CA PRO A 343 -2.76 -8.98 -10.01
C PRO A 343 -3.85 -8.68 -8.98
N VAL A 344 -4.85 -7.91 -9.38
CA VAL A 344 -6.03 -7.63 -8.54
C VAL A 344 -7.19 -8.60 -8.80
N TRP A 345 -7.22 -9.27 -9.96
CA TRP A 345 -8.25 -10.22 -10.35
C TRP A 345 -8.13 -11.54 -9.58
N ALA A 346 -9.20 -11.91 -8.88
CA ALA A 346 -9.21 -13.10 -8.01
C ALA A 346 -8.95 -14.41 -8.77
N GLU A 347 -9.47 -14.53 -9.99
CA GLU A 347 -9.35 -15.75 -10.81
C GLU A 347 -7.91 -16.05 -11.24
N LEU A 348 -7.03 -15.05 -11.39
CA LEU A 348 -5.64 -15.28 -11.77
C LEU A 348 -4.83 -16.05 -10.72
N TYR A 349 -5.27 -16.01 -9.47
CA TYR A 349 -4.64 -16.78 -8.39
C TYR A 349 -5.03 -18.26 -8.36
N ASP A 350 -6.05 -18.65 -9.10
CA ASP A 350 -6.55 -20.02 -9.20
C ASP A 350 -6.22 -20.65 -10.56
N ASP A 351 -5.56 -19.92 -11.45
CA ASP A 351 -5.14 -20.39 -12.76
C ASP A 351 -4.00 -21.42 -12.63
N PRO A 352 -4.21 -22.68 -13.09
CA PRO A 352 -3.18 -23.72 -12.95
C PRO A 352 -1.87 -23.41 -13.67
N GLU A 353 -1.91 -22.76 -14.85
CA GLU A 353 -0.71 -22.40 -15.61
C GLU A 353 0.12 -21.33 -14.86
N LEU A 354 -0.57 -20.36 -14.27
CA LEU A 354 0.07 -19.34 -13.47
C LEU A 354 0.65 -19.92 -12.17
N ILE A 355 -0.05 -20.84 -11.52
CA ILE A 355 0.46 -21.50 -10.31
C ILE A 355 1.69 -22.37 -10.62
N GLU A 356 1.72 -23.07 -11.76
CA GLU A 356 2.91 -23.81 -12.20
C GLU A 356 4.10 -22.88 -12.45
N ARG A 357 3.88 -21.76 -13.14
CA ARG A 357 4.92 -20.74 -13.43
C ARG A 357 5.35 -19.95 -12.19
N PHE A 358 4.42 -19.67 -11.29
CA PHE A 358 4.61 -18.87 -10.08
C PHE A 358 4.15 -19.64 -8.82
N PRO A 359 4.93 -20.61 -8.35
CA PRO A 359 4.52 -21.51 -7.24
C PRO A 359 4.25 -20.79 -5.92
N TYR A 360 4.54 -19.51 -5.81
CA TYR A 360 4.26 -18.70 -4.64
C TYR A 360 2.83 -18.10 -4.61
N LEU A 361 2.09 -18.13 -5.74
CA LEU A 361 0.75 -17.55 -5.84
C LEU A 361 -0.25 -18.05 -4.77
N PRO A 362 -0.32 -19.35 -4.43
CA PRO A 362 -1.22 -19.78 -3.37
C PRO A 362 -0.90 -19.13 -2.01
N ALA A 363 0.39 -19.07 -1.64
CA ALA A 363 0.81 -18.43 -0.39
C ALA A 363 0.54 -16.93 -0.40
N LEU A 364 0.72 -16.29 -1.56
CA LEU A 364 0.43 -14.89 -1.77
C LEU A 364 -1.07 -14.58 -1.68
N LYS A 365 -1.91 -15.41 -2.31
CA LYS A 365 -3.38 -15.29 -2.19
C LYS A 365 -3.82 -15.34 -0.72
N GLU A 366 -3.33 -16.33 0.03
CA GLU A 366 -3.61 -16.43 1.46
C GLU A 366 -3.14 -15.19 2.23
N ALA A 367 -1.96 -14.67 1.90
CA ALA A 367 -1.43 -13.46 2.53
C ALA A 367 -2.31 -12.23 2.22
N ILE A 368 -2.71 -12.01 0.96
CA ILE A 368 -3.57 -10.87 0.56
C ILE A 368 -4.96 -10.98 1.19
N VAL A 369 -5.60 -12.16 1.13
CA VAL A 369 -6.95 -12.36 1.70
C VAL A 369 -6.96 -12.16 3.22
N SER A 370 -5.86 -12.47 3.90
CA SER A 370 -5.72 -12.27 5.35
C SER A 370 -5.04 -10.94 5.72
N ALA A 371 -4.60 -10.16 4.75
CA ALA A 371 -4.00 -8.85 4.99
C ALA A 371 -5.01 -7.86 5.56
N ARG A 372 -4.49 -6.92 6.34
CA ARG A 372 -5.28 -5.82 6.89
C ARG A 372 -4.77 -4.50 6.30
N PRO A 373 -5.65 -3.53 6.05
CA PRO A 373 -5.22 -2.22 5.61
C PRO A 373 -4.37 -1.56 6.71
N ARG A 374 -3.42 -0.74 6.31
CA ARG A 374 -2.81 0.26 7.16
C ARG A 374 -3.90 1.30 7.55
N PRO A 375 -3.68 2.20 8.50
CA PRO A 375 -4.66 3.22 8.84
C PRO A 375 -5.20 3.97 7.62
N VAL A 376 -6.51 3.93 7.38
CA VAL A 376 -7.14 4.62 6.24
C VAL A 376 -7.63 5.98 6.72
N THR A 377 -6.83 7.03 6.52
CA THR A 377 -7.13 8.41 6.94
C THR A 377 -6.54 9.41 5.97
N ALA A 378 -7.14 10.60 5.86
CA ALA A 378 -6.56 11.72 5.10
C ALA A 378 -5.22 12.20 5.70
N ASP A 379 -5.02 11.99 7.00
CA ASP A 379 -3.80 12.36 7.75
C ASP A 379 -2.72 11.27 7.73
N TYR A 380 -2.84 10.27 6.85
CA TYR A 380 -1.96 9.10 6.86
C TYR A 380 -0.47 9.44 6.87
N ASN A 381 -0.05 10.45 6.12
CA ASN A 381 1.35 10.85 6.09
C ASN A 381 1.88 11.26 7.47
N GLN A 382 1.08 11.99 8.24
CA GLN A 382 1.46 12.40 9.61
C GLN A 382 1.51 11.17 10.54
N VAL A 383 0.55 10.26 10.40
CA VAL A 383 0.53 8.98 11.13
C VAL A 383 1.78 8.16 10.82
N SER A 384 2.16 8.04 9.54
CA SER A 384 3.32 7.26 9.12
C SER A 384 4.64 7.87 9.62
N LEU A 385 4.82 9.18 9.50
CA LEU A 385 6.01 9.88 10.01
C LEU A 385 6.16 9.72 11.53
N LEU A 386 5.07 9.83 12.29
CA LEU A 386 5.06 9.62 13.72
C LEU A 386 5.50 8.18 14.08
N ILE A 387 4.91 7.18 13.42
CA ILE A 387 5.20 5.78 13.67
C ILE A 387 6.66 5.47 13.31
N SER A 388 7.10 5.80 12.10
CA SER A 388 8.45 5.48 11.64
C SER A 388 9.53 6.13 12.51
N SER A 389 9.32 7.37 12.93
CA SER A 389 10.24 8.08 13.83
C SER A 389 10.31 7.43 15.22
N ALA A 390 9.16 7.17 15.85
CA ALA A 390 9.11 6.58 17.19
C ALA A 390 9.68 5.15 17.21
N VAL A 391 9.29 4.31 16.25
CA VAL A 391 9.79 2.92 16.13
C VAL A 391 11.28 2.89 15.85
N SER A 392 11.81 3.79 15.01
CA SER A 392 13.25 3.92 14.76
C SER A 392 14.02 4.24 16.05
N GLY A 393 13.48 5.14 16.89
CA GLY A 393 14.05 5.44 18.20
C GLY A 393 14.18 4.20 19.11
N ALA A 394 13.17 3.32 19.08
CA ALA A 394 13.21 2.06 19.82
C ALA A 394 14.19 1.04 19.21
N LEU A 395 14.20 0.88 17.88
CA LEU A 395 15.08 -0.06 17.17
C LEU A 395 16.57 0.30 17.31
N THR A 396 16.89 1.59 17.32
CA THR A 396 18.25 2.08 17.55
C THR A 396 18.66 2.01 19.04
N LEU A 397 17.73 1.58 19.91
CA LEU A 397 17.91 1.50 21.37
C LEU A 397 18.09 2.87 22.05
N ALA A 398 17.73 3.95 21.35
CA ALA A 398 17.76 5.30 21.89
C ALA A 398 16.58 5.57 22.84
N LYS A 399 15.48 4.81 22.72
CA LYS A 399 14.28 4.98 23.52
C LYS A 399 13.76 3.63 24.04
N PRO A 400 13.34 3.54 25.32
CA PRO A 400 12.72 2.33 25.86
C PRO A 400 11.38 1.99 25.18
N VAL A 401 11.06 0.70 25.08
CA VAL A 401 9.81 0.22 24.45
C VAL A 401 8.57 0.83 25.10
N ASP A 402 8.51 0.85 26.44
CA ASP A 402 7.35 1.38 27.18
C ASP A 402 7.09 2.86 26.88
N GLU A 403 8.16 3.64 26.85
CA GLU A 403 8.09 5.06 26.53
C GLU A 403 7.68 5.28 25.08
N THR A 404 8.22 4.48 24.15
CA THR A 404 7.85 4.52 22.73
C THR A 404 6.36 4.22 22.52
N VAL A 405 5.80 3.20 23.21
CA VAL A 405 4.38 2.86 23.11
C VAL A 405 3.49 3.99 23.66
N ALA A 406 3.89 4.60 24.78
CA ALA A 406 3.15 5.71 25.36
C ALA A 406 3.12 6.93 24.42
N ASP A 407 4.26 7.30 23.85
CA ASP A 407 4.38 8.41 22.90
C ASP A 407 3.62 8.17 21.61
N LEU A 408 3.68 6.94 21.07
CA LEU A 408 2.89 6.57 19.89
C LEU A 408 1.39 6.77 20.15
N LYS A 409 0.90 6.32 21.30
CA LYS A 409 -0.53 6.46 21.63
C LYS A 409 -0.94 7.92 21.78
N GLN A 410 -0.13 8.72 22.45
CA GLN A 410 -0.38 10.16 22.62
C GLN A 410 -0.32 10.87 21.27
N GLY A 411 0.76 10.71 20.51
CA GLY A 411 0.95 11.39 19.23
C GLY A 411 -0.09 11.02 18.17
N LEU A 412 -0.51 9.74 18.10
CA LEU A 412 -1.64 9.34 17.26
C LEU A 412 -2.92 10.06 17.65
N GLY A 413 -3.19 10.19 18.97
CA GLY A 413 -4.33 10.96 19.45
C GLY A 413 -4.29 12.43 19.01
N GLU A 414 -3.13 13.06 19.06
CA GLU A 414 -2.94 14.45 18.64
C GLU A 414 -3.13 14.60 17.12
N VAL A 415 -2.51 13.72 16.30
CA VAL A 415 -2.67 13.75 14.84
C VAL A 415 -4.13 13.62 14.44
N ILE A 416 -4.85 12.67 15.02
CA ILE A 416 -6.26 12.41 14.66
C ILE A 416 -7.23 13.50 15.19
N GLN A 417 -6.89 14.15 16.30
CA GLN A 417 -7.72 15.21 16.87
C GLN A 417 -7.57 16.55 16.13
N PHE A 418 -6.36 16.85 15.62
CA PHE A 418 -6.02 18.16 15.05
C PHE A 418 -5.75 18.11 13.53
N GLY A 419 -5.65 16.91 12.93
CA GLY A 419 -5.57 16.67 11.50
C GLY A 419 -6.98 16.56 10.93
N GLY A 420 -7.59 17.64 10.49
CA GLY A 420 -8.96 17.61 9.97
C GLY A 420 -9.39 18.96 9.45
#